data_b4e93aac97ffbc0a9e4ae41282614af3
#
_entry.id   b4e93aac97ffbc0a9e4ae41282614af3
#
_cell.length_a   1.000
_cell.length_b   1.000
_cell.length_c   1.000
_cell.angle_alpha   90.00
_cell.angle_beta   90.00
_cell.angle_gamma   90.00
#
_symmetry.space_group_name_H-M   'P 1'
#
loop_
_entity.id
_entity.type
_entity.pdbx_description
1 polymer ?
#
loop_
_entity_poly.entity_id
_entity_poly.type
_entity_poly.pdbx_seq_one_letter_code
_entity_poly.pdbx_strand_id
1 'polypeptide(L)'
;MTSTPTTGIVRCGESIQAAVESVFSALTVLEAEARACLSAVGRMDRSPGTGDLATLRPTIQALLRQQGERFNGTGVVMAPGTLVDAALHLEWWQRTGERGPRPLRLNLDPRSESFYDYTLKPWFMIPRDEGHGTVMGPYVDLHCAGLYILTFTRPLTVHGEFVGVVGVDVPVSAFEQIVVPSLKHLGGDAVVITSEGRVLAANTATWAVGEIARELLGHEAAVERAAVPAPEVDWSVVRVESSAVR
;
A
#
# COMPACT_ATOMS: atom_id res chain seq x y z
N MET A 1 13.65 28.10 13.63
CA MET A 1 12.29 28.68 13.42
C MET A 1 11.67 27.89 12.29
N THR A 2 10.63 27.10 12.58
CA THR A 2 9.87 26.38 11.53
C THR A 2 9.12 27.40 10.71
N SER A 3 9.47 27.54 9.44
CA SER A 3 8.72 28.36 8.47
C SER A 3 7.31 27.80 8.34
N THR A 4 6.31 28.68 8.39
CA THR A 4 4.92 28.28 8.13
C THR A 4 4.84 27.78 6.68
N PRO A 5 4.29 26.56 6.44
CA PRO A 5 4.23 26.02 5.08
C PRO A 5 3.40 26.93 4.17
N THR A 6 3.88 27.12 2.94
CA THR A 6 3.14 27.90 1.93
C THR A 6 1.89 27.14 1.48
N THR A 7 0.92 27.88 0.93
CA THR A 7 -0.29 27.27 0.34
C THR A 7 0.06 26.26 -0.76
N GLY A 8 1.19 26.43 -1.46
CA GLY A 8 1.64 25.54 -2.53
C GLY A 8 1.97 24.14 -2.03
N ILE A 9 2.80 24.03 -0.98
CA ILE A 9 3.22 22.73 -0.46
C ILE A 9 2.07 21.99 0.24
N VAL A 10 1.16 22.74 0.91
CA VAL A 10 -0.05 22.14 1.52
C VAL A 10 -0.94 21.52 0.44
N ARG A 11 -1.20 22.23 -0.68
CA ARG A 11 -1.95 21.68 -1.81
C ARG A 11 -1.27 20.46 -2.44
N CYS A 12 0.05 20.44 -2.47
CA CYS A 12 0.78 19.26 -2.92
C CYS A 12 0.51 18.07 -2.00
N GLY A 13 0.54 18.25 -0.68
CA GLY A 13 0.16 17.22 0.30
C GLY A 13 -1.26 16.72 0.09
N GLU A 14 -2.24 17.62 -0.13
CA GLU A 14 -3.64 17.28 -0.43
C GLU A 14 -3.77 16.47 -1.74
N SER A 15 -2.98 16.81 -2.76
CA SER A 15 -2.95 16.05 -4.02
C SER A 15 -2.42 14.62 -3.82
N ILE A 16 -1.42 14.45 -2.97
CA ILE A 16 -0.88 13.13 -2.62
C ILE A 16 -1.89 12.35 -1.79
N GLN A 17 -2.58 12.99 -0.84
CA GLN A 17 -3.70 12.39 -0.12
C GLN A 17 -4.75 11.84 -1.10
N ALA A 18 -5.19 12.64 -2.06
CA ALA A 18 -6.15 12.20 -3.06
C ALA A 18 -5.65 10.99 -3.88
N ALA A 19 -4.34 10.90 -4.16
CA ALA A 19 -3.75 9.74 -4.80
C ALA A 19 -3.84 8.48 -3.90
N VAL A 20 -3.53 8.59 -2.61
CA VAL A 20 -3.66 7.51 -1.61
C VAL A 20 -5.12 7.06 -1.50
N GLU A 21 -6.05 7.99 -1.31
CA GLU A 21 -7.49 7.72 -1.20
C GLU A 21 -8.05 7.03 -2.45
N SER A 22 -7.55 7.41 -3.63
CA SER A 22 -7.96 6.81 -4.90
C SER A 22 -7.53 5.35 -5.03
N VAL A 23 -6.40 4.95 -4.42
CA VAL A 23 -6.00 3.54 -4.35
C VAL A 23 -6.93 2.78 -3.42
N PHE A 24 -7.18 3.29 -2.22
CA PHE A 24 -8.09 2.65 -1.27
C PHE A 24 -9.53 2.58 -1.79
N SER A 25 -10.00 3.60 -2.51
CA SER A 25 -11.33 3.58 -3.12
C SER A 25 -11.49 2.47 -4.14
N ALA A 26 -10.44 2.13 -4.88
CA ALA A 26 -10.46 1.02 -5.83
C ALA A 26 -10.62 -0.35 -5.15
N LEU A 27 -10.24 -0.49 -3.87
CA LEU A 27 -10.41 -1.73 -3.10
C LEU A 27 -11.83 -1.92 -2.55
N THR A 28 -12.68 -0.89 -2.56
CA THR A 28 -14.00 -0.91 -1.88
C THR A 28 -14.90 -2.03 -2.39
N VAL A 29 -14.88 -2.31 -3.70
CA VAL A 29 -15.70 -3.39 -4.29
C VAL A 29 -15.23 -4.75 -3.80
N LEU A 30 -13.91 -4.99 -3.84
CA LEU A 30 -13.34 -6.27 -3.38
C LEU A 30 -13.57 -6.47 -1.88
N GLU A 31 -13.42 -5.41 -1.08
CA GLU A 31 -13.71 -5.44 0.37
C GLU A 31 -15.16 -5.80 0.64
N ALA A 32 -16.10 -5.15 -0.06
CA ALA A 32 -17.53 -5.40 0.09
C ALA A 32 -17.92 -6.84 -0.29
N GLU A 33 -17.37 -7.36 -1.40
CA GLU A 33 -17.62 -8.73 -1.83
C GLU A 33 -17.01 -9.77 -0.88
N ALA A 34 -15.78 -9.53 -0.39
CA ALA A 34 -15.14 -10.42 0.58
C ALA A 34 -15.95 -10.48 1.87
N ARG A 35 -16.41 -9.33 2.38
CA ARG A 35 -17.27 -9.24 3.55
C ARG A 35 -18.61 -9.95 3.33
N ALA A 36 -19.24 -9.75 2.18
CA ALA A 36 -20.49 -10.41 1.83
C ALA A 36 -20.34 -11.93 1.73
N CYS A 37 -19.27 -12.41 1.10
CA CYS A 37 -18.93 -13.82 0.98
C CYS A 37 -18.82 -14.48 2.37
N LEU A 38 -17.98 -13.94 3.26
CA LEU A 38 -17.75 -14.48 4.60
C LEU A 38 -19.02 -14.42 5.48
N SER A 39 -19.77 -13.31 5.40
CA SER A 39 -21.03 -13.17 6.13
C SER A 39 -22.11 -14.14 5.63
N ALA A 40 -22.16 -14.44 4.33
CA ALA A 40 -23.12 -15.39 3.77
C ALA A 40 -22.86 -16.81 4.27
N VAL A 41 -21.60 -17.21 4.37
CA VAL A 41 -21.18 -18.51 4.90
C VAL A 41 -21.58 -18.67 6.37
N GLY A 42 -21.38 -17.64 7.20
CA GLY A 42 -21.81 -17.63 8.59
C GLY A 42 -23.32 -17.80 8.76
N ARG A 43 -24.14 -17.23 7.85
CA ARG A 43 -25.60 -17.44 7.84
C ARG A 43 -26.02 -18.87 7.49
N MET A 44 -25.14 -19.65 6.87
CA MET A 44 -25.39 -21.09 6.56
C MET A 44 -24.99 -22.00 7.70
N ASP A 45 -24.70 -21.46 8.90
CA ASP A 45 -24.27 -22.18 10.10
C ASP A 45 -23.02 -23.07 9.85
N ARG A 46 -22.11 -22.56 9.04
CA ARG A 46 -20.81 -23.18 8.78
C ARG A 46 -19.70 -22.16 8.78
N SER A 47 -18.48 -22.61 9.05
CA SER A 47 -17.29 -21.76 8.93
C SER A 47 -16.78 -21.68 7.49
N PRO A 48 -16.18 -20.56 7.07
CA PRO A 48 -15.65 -20.41 5.72
C PRO A 48 -14.44 -21.31 5.45
N GLY A 49 -14.26 -21.69 4.20
CA GLY A 49 -13.09 -22.40 3.71
C GLY A 49 -12.46 -21.68 2.50
N THR A 50 -11.31 -22.19 2.05
CA THR A 50 -10.58 -21.62 0.90
C THR A 50 -11.43 -21.61 -0.39
N GLY A 51 -12.33 -22.59 -0.54
CA GLY A 51 -13.26 -22.68 -1.67
C GLY A 51 -14.23 -21.49 -1.75
N ASP A 52 -14.63 -20.93 -0.60
CA ASP A 52 -15.52 -19.77 -0.57
C ASP A 52 -14.80 -18.52 -1.09
N LEU A 53 -13.53 -18.34 -0.72
CA LEU A 53 -12.72 -17.22 -1.19
C LEU A 53 -12.41 -17.27 -2.69
N ALA A 54 -12.44 -18.47 -3.28
CA ALA A 54 -12.27 -18.62 -4.72
C ALA A 54 -13.35 -17.89 -5.53
N THR A 55 -14.50 -17.59 -4.94
CA THR A 55 -15.57 -16.80 -5.56
C THR A 55 -15.17 -15.34 -5.81
N LEU A 56 -14.14 -14.83 -5.11
CA LEU A 56 -13.60 -13.47 -5.29
C LEU A 56 -12.70 -13.32 -6.53
N ARG A 57 -12.25 -14.42 -7.13
CA ARG A 57 -11.29 -14.41 -8.26
C ARG A 57 -11.73 -13.54 -9.44
N PRO A 58 -12.98 -13.60 -9.91
CA PRO A 58 -13.42 -12.76 -11.01
C PRO A 58 -13.26 -11.26 -10.71
N THR A 59 -13.61 -10.82 -9.49
CA THR A 59 -13.49 -9.42 -9.05
C THR A 59 -12.04 -9.00 -8.91
N ILE A 60 -11.19 -9.83 -8.30
CA ILE A 60 -9.75 -9.57 -8.19
C ILE A 60 -9.13 -9.39 -9.58
N GLN A 61 -9.42 -10.32 -10.51
CA GLN A 61 -8.89 -10.25 -11.86
C GLN A 61 -9.45 -9.07 -12.66
N ALA A 62 -10.73 -8.72 -12.46
CA ALA A 62 -11.34 -7.56 -13.08
C ALA A 62 -10.67 -6.27 -12.60
N LEU A 63 -10.42 -6.16 -11.29
CA LEU A 63 -9.73 -5.01 -10.69
C LEU A 63 -8.33 -4.83 -11.27
N LEU A 64 -7.54 -5.91 -11.36
CA LEU A 64 -6.19 -5.87 -11.97
C LEU A 64 -6.24 -5.45 -13.45
N ARG A 65 -7.22 -5.95 -14.23
CA ARG A 65 -7.37 -5.54 -15.62
C ARG A 65 -7.78 -4.07 -15.76
N GLN A 66 -8.71 -3.61 -14.92
CA GLN A 66 -9.22 -2.25 -14.94
C GLN A 66 -8.17 -1.22 -14.53
N GLN A 67 -7.36 -1.52 -13.52
CA GLN A 67 -6.32 -0.63 -13.03
C GLN A 67 -5.03 -0.68 -13.84
N GLY A 68 -4.86 -1.71 -14.68
CA GLY A 68 -3.70 -1.83 -15.57
C GLY A 68 -2.38 -1.80 -14.81
N GLU A 69 -1.43 -0.99 -15.27
CA GLU A 69 -0.09 -0.89 -14.68
C GLU A 69 -0.07 -0.21 -13.31
N ARG A 70 -1.17 0.42 -12.93
CA ARG A 70 -1.29 1.05 -11.61
C ARG A 70 -1.24 0.02 -10.48
N PHE A 71 -1.77 -1.21 -10.70
CA PHE A 71 -1.76 -2.28 -9.71
C PHE A 71 -0.95 -3.48 -10.22
N ASN A 72 0.00 -3.94 -9.39
CA ASN A 72 0.77 -5.14 -9.69
C ASN A 72 0.14 -6.41 -9.11
N GLY A 73 -0.48 -6.30 -7.93
CA GLY A 73 -1.15 -7.40 -7.26
C GLY A 73 -2.29 -6.90 -6.39
N THR A 74 -3.33 -7.73 -6.18
CA THR A 74 -4.44 -7.42 -5.25
C THR A 74 -5.12 -8.70 -4.79
N GLY A 75 -5.78 -8.63 -3.65
CA GLY A 75 -6.51 -9.75 -3.09
C GLY A 75 -6.86 -9.57 -1.62
N VAL A 76 -7.16 -10.71 -0.98
CA VAL A 76 -7.42 -10.81 0.46
C VAL A 76 -6.42 -11.74 1.11
N VAL A 77 -6.01 -11.41 2.35
CA VAL A 77 -5.11 -12.23 3.17
C VAL A 77 -5.83 -12.49 4.50
N MET A 78 -6.02 -13.76 4.83
CA MET A 78 -6.90 -14.16 5.92
C MET A 78 -6.15 -14.23 7.25
N ALA A 79 -6.83 -13.86 8.33
CA ALA A 79 -6.32 -14.07 9.67
C ALA A 79 -6.24 -15.56 10.01
N PRO A 80 -5.25 -16.01 10.80
CA PRO A 80 -5.18 -17.38 11.28
C PRO A 80 -6.48 -17.79 12.00
N GLY A 81 -6.95 -19.00 11.73
CA GLY A 81 -8.17 -19.52 12.35
C GLY A 81 -9.49 -19.05 11.72
N THR A 82 -9.45 -18.18 10.72
CA THR A 82 -10.66 -17.75 9.99
C THR A 82 -11.23 -18.87 9.12
N LEU A 83 -10.36 -19.67 8.48
CA LEU A 83 -10.76 -20.73 7.57
C LEU A 83 -10.64 -22.11 8.23
N VAL A 84 -11.60 -23.01 7.95
CA VAL A 84 -11.61 -24.37 8.54
C VAL A 84 -10.60 -25.31 7.90
N ASP A 85 -10.20 -25.06 6.66
CA ASP A 85 -9.38 -25.95 5.84
C ASP A 85 -7.95 -25.43 5.62
N ALA A 86 -7.62 -24.24 6.16
CA ALA A 86 -6.29 -23.66 6.05
C ALA A 86 -5.95 -22.80 7.28
N ALA A 87 -4.80 -23.05 7.89
CA ALA A 87 -4.30 -22.22 9.01
C ALA A 87 -3.90 -20.81 8.54
N LEU A 88 -3.28 -20.71 7.38
CA LEU A 88 -2.90 -19.48 6.71
C LEU A 88 -3.37 -19.54 5.26
N HIS A 89 -3.89 -18.45 4.73
CA HIS A 89 -4.35 -18.41 3.34
C HIS A 89 -4.39 -16.99 2.79
N LEU A 90 -4.11 -16.87 1.50
CA LEU A 90 -4.33 -15.65 0.73
C LEU A 90 -4.97 -16.01 -0.61
N GLU A 91 -5.99 -15.26 -0.99
CA GLU A 91 -6.53 -15.26 -2.34
C GLU A 91 -6.00 -13.99 -3.01
N TRP A 92 -4.77 -14.08 -3.50
CA TRP A 92 -4.02 -12.96 -4.07
C TRP A 92 -3.60 -13.24 -5.49
N TRP A 93 -3.80 -12.28 -6.38
CA TRP A 93 -3.46 -12.37 -7.78
C TRP A 93 -2.53 -11.24 -8.20
N GLN A 94 -1.63 -11.54 -9.11
CA GLN A 94 -0.61 -10.64 -9.64
C GLN A 94 -0.71 -10.51 -11.15
N ARG A 95 -0.30 -9.37 -11.66
CA ARG A 95 -0.04 -9.19 -13.09
C ARG A 95 1.22 -9.93 -13.49
N THR A 96 1.19 -10.59 -14.63
CA THR A 96 2.35 -11.30 -15.22
C THR A 96 2.48 -10.94 -16.70
N GLY A 97 2.74 -9.65 -16.99
CA GLY A 97 2.86 -9.16 -18.36
C GLY A 97 1.61 -9.44 -19.20
N GLU A 98 1.82 -9.86 -20.46
CA GLU A 98 0.74 -10.10 -21.43
C GLU A 98 -0.13 -11.34 -21.14
N ARG A 99 0.32 -12.24 -20.27
CA ARG A 99 -0.38 -13.50 -19.97
C ARG A 99 -1.57 -13.36 -19.02
N GLY A 100 -1.84 -12.13 -18.56
CA GLY A 100 -2.92 -11.82 -17.63
C GLY A 100 -2.61 -12.20 -16.17
N PRO A 101 -3.56 -11.92 -15.23
CA PRO A 101 -3.37 -12.16 -13.82
C PRO A 101 -3.15 -13.62 -13.47
N ARG A 102 -2.24 -13.90 -12.52
CA ARG A 102 -1.97 -15.23 -11.97
C ARG A 102 -2.04 -15.22 -10.45
N PRO A 103 -2.44 -16.35 -9.82
CA PRO A 103 -2.41 -16.44 -8.36
C PRO A 103 -0.96 -16.36 -7.86
N LEU A 104 -0.76 -15.56 -6.81
CA LEU A 104 0.47 -15.56 -6.03
C LEU A 104 0.56 -16.87 -5.24
N ARG A 105 1.71 -17.51 -5.30
CA ARG A 105 2.00 -18.74 -4.56
C ARG A 105 3.13 -18.46 -3.56
N LEU A 106 2.78 -18.45 -2.29
CA LEU A 106 3.73 -18.36 -1.18
C LEU A 106 3.79 -19.69 -0.45
N ASN A 107 4.94 -19.99 0.12
CA ASN A 107 5.05 -21.13 1.02
C ASN A 107 4.53 -20.74 2.41
N LEU A 108 3.36 -21.23 2.76
CA LEU A 108 2.69 -20.98 4.03
C LEU A 108 2.80 -22.16 5.03
N ASP A 109 3.66 -23.16 4.78
CA ASP A 109 3.91 -24.25 5.75
C ASP A 109 4.92 -23.79 6.81
N PRO A 110 4.50 -23.64 8.09
CA PRO A 110 5.39 -23.19 9.18
C PRO A 110 6.59 -24.09 9.45
N ARG A 111 6.57 -25.34 8.93
CA ARG A 111 7.68 -26.29 9.07
C ARG A 111 8.74 -26.14 8.00
N SER A 112 8.49 -25.30 7.00
CA SER A 112 9.41 -25.08 5.89
C SER A 112 10.40 -23.97 6.20
N GLU A 113 11.67 -24.13 5.82
CA GLU A 113 12.69 -23.08 5.90
C GLU A 113 12.34 -21.83 5.06
N SER A 114 11.57 -22.00 4.00
CA SER A 114 11.07 -20.91 3.14
C SER A 114 9.68 -20.42 3.54
N PHE A 115 9.24 -20.68 4.77
CA PHE A 115 7.97 -20.21 5.29
C PHE A 115 7.84 -18.69 5.21
N TYR A 116 6.76 -18.23 4.60
CA TYR A 116 6.42 -16.82 4.57
C TYR A 116 5.34 -16.51 5.59
N ASP A 117 5.76 -16.03 6.75
CA ASP A 117 4.84 -15.56 7.77
C ASP A 117 4.41 -14.12 7.50
N TYR A 118 3.23 -13.98 6.92
CA TYR A 118 2.64 -12.67 6.69
C TYR A 118 2.04 -12.06 7.95
N THR A 119 1.76 -12.84 8.98
CA THR A 119 1.12 -12.37 10.21
C THR A 119 2.00 -11.44 11.04
N LEU A 120 3.32 -11.48 10.78
CA LEU A 120 4.35 -10.62 11.36
C LEU A 120 4.72 -9.43 10.48
N LYS A 121 4.06 -9.25 9.34
CA LYS A 121 4.35 -8.12 8.46
C LYS A 121 3.55 -6.88 8.87
N PRO A 122 4.18 -5.67 8.88
CA PRO A 122 3.50 -4.44 9.30
C PRO A 122 2.19 -4.17 8.54
N TRP A 123 2.16 -4.47 7.23
CA TRP A 123 0.96 -4.30 6.40
C TRP A 123 -0.21 -5.21 6.80
N PHE A 124 0.04 -6.27 7.62
CA PHE A 124 -0.99 -7.13 8.20
C PHE A 124 -1.25 -6.76 9.66
N MET A 125 -0.18 -6.48 10.43
CA MET A 125 -0.26 -6.21 11.87
C MET A 125 -1.00 -4.90 12.16
N ILE A 126 -0.65 -3.81 11.46
CA ILE A 126 -1.25 -2.49 11.69
C ILE A 126 -2.78 -2.54 11.49
N PRO A 127 -3.32 -3.04 10.36
CA PRO A 127 -4.77 -3.18 10.23
C PRO A 127 -5.42 -4.08 11.28
N ARG A 128 -4.72 -5.13 11.74
CA ARG A 128 -5.22 -6.02 12.78
C ARG A 128 -5.27 -5.35 14.14
N ASP A 129 -4.19 -4.68 14.53
CA ASP A 129 -3.99 -4.22 15.90
C ASP A 129 -4.57 -2.81 16.13
N GLU A 130 -4.57 -1.97 15.09
CA GLU A 130 -4.99 -0.57 15.15
C GLU A 130 -6.34 -0.32 14.45
N GLY A 131 -6.83 -1.26 13.65
CA GLY A 131 -8.16 -1.20 13.03
C GLY A 131 -8.30 -0.19 11.88
N HIS A 132 -7.19 0.31 11.32
CA HIS A 132 -7.20 1.25 10.20
C HIS A 132 -6.34 0.77 9.03
N GLY A 133 -6.51 1.41 7.85
CA GLY A 133 -5.67 1.14 6.69
C GLY A 133 -4.25 1.62 6.87
N THR A 134 -3.32 1.03 6.12
CA THR A 134 -1.91 1.46 6.11
C THR A 134 -1.29 1.32 4.74
N VAL A 135 -0.23 2.09 4.49
CA VAL A 135 0.61 1.99 3.29
C VAL A 135 2.04 1.71 3.72
N MET A 136 2.57 0.58 3.30
CA MET A 136 3.92 0.15 3.63
C MET A 136 4.82 0.19 2.40
N GLY A 137 6.07 0.57 2.60
CA GLY A 137 7.07 0.65 1.53
C GLY A 137 7.70 2.04 1.41
N PRO A 138 8.50 2.30 0.35
CA PRO A 138 8.78 1.37 -0.76
C PRO A 138 9.73 0.24 -0.35
N TYR A 139 9.48 -0.95 -0.85
CA TYR A 139 10.38 -2.10 -0.69
C TYR A 139 10.39 -2.98 -1.95
N VAL A 140 11.45 -3.76 -2.11
CA VAL A 140 11.53 -4.72 -3.21
C VAL A 140 10.69 -5.94 -2.86
N ASP A 141 9.64 -6.19 -3.62
CA ASP A 141 8.87 -7.42 -3.49
C ASP A 141 9.61 -8.58 -4.19
N LEU A 142 10.35 -9.33 -3.43
CA LEU A 142 11.12 -10.48 -3.92
C LEU A 142 10.23 -11.65 -4.39
N HIS A 143 8.95 -11.66 -4.00
CA HIS A 143 8.00 -12.71 -4.40
C HIS A 143 7.22 -12.34 -5.66
N CYS A 144 7.26 -11.06 -6.09
CA CYS A 144 6.54 -10.52 -7.22
C CYS A 144 7.49 -9.82 -8.20
N ALA A 145 8.32 -10.50 -8.94
CA ALA A 145 9.11 -9.94 -10.05
C ALA A 145 10.18 -8.88 -9.68
N GLY A 146 10.55 -8.73 -8.42
CA GLY A 146 11.62 -7.79 -8.00
C GLY A 146 11.26 -6.31 -8.20
N LEU A 147 9.99 -5.97 -8.23
CA LEU A 147 9.52 -4.59 -8.35
C LEU A 147 9.60 -3.85 -7.03
N TYR A 148 9.90 -2.56 -7.09
CA TYR A 148 9.70 -1.63 -5.98
C TYR A 148 8.20 -1.33 -5.87
N ILE A 149 7.61 -1.62 -4.71
CA ILE A 149 6.17 -1.48 -4.47
C ILE A 149 5.85 -0.71 -3.20
N LEU A 150 4.64 -0.18 -3.18
CA LEU A 150 3.91 0.25 -2.01
C LEU A 150 2.74 -0.72 -1.80
N THR A 151 2.64 -1.32 -0.62
CA THR A 151 1.51 -2.20 -0.26
C THR A 151 0.50 -1.43 0.56
N PHE A 152 -0.70 -1.30 0.02
CA PHE A 152 -1.86 -0.69 0.65
C PHE A 152 -2.74 -1.78 1.22
N THR A 153 -3.11 -1.70 2.49
CA THR A 153 -4.01 -2.65 3.12
C THR A 153 -5.04 -1.98 4.01
N ARG A 154 -6.23 -2.59 4.10
CA ARG A 154 -7.29 -2.25 5.04
C ARG A 154 -7.72 -3.48 5.82
N PRO A 155 -8.19 -3.31 7.07
CA PRO A 155 -8.76 -4.41 7.83
C PRO A 155 -10.05 -4.91 7.16
N LEU A 156 -10.14 -6.23 7.00
CA LEU A 156 -11.38 -6.90 6.64
C LEU A 156 -12.03 -7.38 7.93
N THR A 157 -13.20 -6.84 8.24
CA THR A 157 -13.97 -7.18 9.44
C THR A 157 -15.33 -7.76 9.09
N VAL A 158 -15.75 -8.79 9.80
CA VAL A 158 -17.07 -9.42 9.67
C VAL A 158 -17.68 -9.50 11.06
N HIS A 159 -18.90 -8.97 11.24
CA HIS A 159 -19.58 -8.87 12.54
C HIS A 159 -18.75 -8.20 13.65
N GLY A 160 -17.87 -7.27 13.30
CA GLY A 160 -16.96 -6.58 14.24
C GLY A 160 -15.64 -7.30 14.51
N GLU A 161 -15.49 -8.54 14.05
CA GLU A 161 -14.27 -9.32 14.24
C GLU A 161 -13.31 -9.15 13.06
N PHE A 162 -12.01 -9.01 13.33
CA PHE A 162 -10.97 -8.99 12.31
C PHE A 162 -10.80 -10.38 11.71
N VAL A 163 -11.00 -10.50 10.41
CA VAL A 163 -10.89 -11.78 9.67
C VAL A 163 -9.76 -11.78 8.65
N GLY A 164 -9.04 -10.67 8.50
CA GLY A 164 -7.93 -10.53 7.55
C GLY A 164 -7.77 -9.12 7.04
N VAL A 165 -7.10 -8.99 5.91
CA VAL A 165 -6.94 -7.71 5.20
C VAL A 165 -7.33 -7.85 3.73
N VAL A 166 -7.81 -6.76 3.15
CA VAL A 166 -7.87 -6.54 1.70
C VAL A 166 -6.75 -5.60 1.32
N GLY A 167 -6.08 -5.86 0.19
CA GLY A 167 -4.93 -5.03 -0.17
C GLY A 167 -4.58 -5.02 -1.65
N VAL A 168 -3.62 -4.15 -1.97
CA VAL A 168 -3.07 -3.97 -3.31
C VAL A 168 -1.61 -3.58 -3.25
N ASP A 169 -0.83 -4.12 -4.18
CA ASP A 169 0.54 -3.71 -4.46
C ASP A 169 0.56 -2.72 -5.63
N VAL A 170 1.05 -1.51 -5.36
CA VAL A 170 1.21 -0.44 -6.33
C VAL A 170 2.69 -0.30 -6.66
N PRO A 171 3.12 -0.47 -7.92
CA PRO A 171 4.48 -0.17 -8.32
C PRO A 171 4.82 1.29 -7.98
N VAL A 172 5.99 1.53 -7.40
CA VAL A 172 6.41 2.90 -7.06
C VAL A 172 6.43 3.79 -8.30
N SER A 173 6.87 3.26 -9.45
CA SER A 173 6.85 3.99 -10.72
C SER A 173 5.45 4.46 -11.14
N ALA A 174 4.41 3.67 -10.85
CA ALA A 174 3.03 4.06 -11.10
C ALA A 174 2.55 5.14 -10.11
N PHE A 175 2.98 5.07 -8.85
CA PHE A 175 2.71 6.09 -7.85
C PHE A 175 3.41 7.41 -8.19
N GLU A 176 4.69 7.36 -8.59
CA GLU A 176 5.45 8.53 -9.06
C GLU A 176 4.76 9.26 -10.22
N GLN A 177 4.21 8.53 -11.19
CA GLN A 177 3.47 9.14 -12.32
C GLN A 177 2.31 10.03 -11.85
N ILE A 178 1.72 9.72 -10.71
CA ILE A 178 0.60 10.48 -10.14
C ILE A 178 1.11 11.68 -9.33
N VAL A 179 2.16 11.50 -8.51
CA VAL A 179 2.56 12.53 -7.53
C VAL A 179 3.64 13.49 -8.02
N VAL A 180 4.54 13.06 -8.92
CA VAL A 180 5.62 13.92 -9.43
C VAL A 180 5.11 15.19 -10.15
N PRO A 181 4.01 15.18 -10.91
CA PRO A 181 3.45 16.42 -11.46
C PRO A 181 3.16 17.48 -10.39
N SER A 182 2.61 17.08 -9.22
CA SER A 182 2.33 18.01 -8.12
C SER A 182 3.61 18.55 -7.48
N LEU A 183 4.65 17.72 -7.36
CA LEU A 183 5.97 18.16 -6.88
C LEU A 183 6.61 19.20 -7.83
N LYS A 184 6.49 19.00 -9.14
CA LYS A 184 7.03 19.94 -10.16
C LYS A 184 6.39 21.33 -10.08
N HIS A 185 5.13 21.43 -9.65
CA HIS A 185 4.45 22.71 -9.51
C HIS A 185 4.95 23.55 -8.30
N LEU A 186 5.72 22.95 -7.38
CA LEU A 186 6.25 23.69 -6.23
C LEU A 186 7.41 24.63 -6.57
N GLY A 187 8.05 24.42 -7.71
CA GLY A 187 9.32 25.08 -8.04
C GLY A 187 10.45 24.63 -7.11
N GLY A 188 11.66 24.52 -7.61
CA GLY A 188 12.81 23.96 -6.88
C GLY A 188 12.72 22.45 -6.71
N ASP A 189 13.64 21.91 -5.89
CA ASP A 189 13.73 20.47 -5.62
C ASP A 189 12.73 20.07 -4.56
N ALA A 190 11.89 19.10 -4.85
CA ALA A 190 10.86 18.63 -3.95
C ALA A 190 10.76 17.09 -3.93
N VAL A 191 10.46 16.54 -2.76
CA VAL A 191 10.47 15.11 -2.49
C VAL A 191 9.36 14.73 -1.52
N VAL A 192 8.82 13.53 -1.66
CA VAL A 192 7.94 12.89 -0.68
C VAL A 192 8.76 11.88 0.11
N ILE A 193 8.74 11.99 1.43
CA ILE A 193 9.44 11.08 2.33
C ILE A 193 8.52 10.51 3.40
N THR A 194 8.86 9.32 3.92
CA THR A 194 8.26 8.76 5.14
C THR A 194 8.80 9.49 6.38
N SER A 195 8.22 9.22 7.56
CA SER A 195 8.75 9.68 8.86
C SER A 195 10.19 9.23 9.12
N GLU A 196 10.62 8.11 8.54
CA GLU A 196 12.00 7.62 8.62
C GLU A 196 12.95 8.25 7.58
N GLY A 197 12.44 9.16 6.73
CA GLY A 197 13.19 9.81 5.66
C GLY A 197 13.35 8.98 4.39
N ARG A 198 12.60 7.89 4.23
CA ARG A 198 12.67 7.09 3.00
C ARG A 198 11.94 7.80 1.87
N VAL A 199 12.64 7.97 0.76
CA VAL A 199 12.13 8.65 -0.44
C VAL A 199 11.09 7.78 -1.15
N LEU A 200 9.93 8.37 -1.43
CA LEU A 200 8.81 7.76 -2.16
C LEU A 200 8.70 8.27 -3.60
N ALA A 201 8.95 9.55 -3.79
CA ALA A 201 8.95 10.22 -5.10
C ALA A 201 9.73 11.52 -4.99
N ALA A 202 10.39 11.94 -6.06
CA ALA A 202 11.07 13.23 -6.16
C ALA A 202 10.90 13.83 -7.56
N ASN A 203 10.97 15.17 -7.66
CA ASN A 203 10.98 15.85 -8.95
C ASN A 203 12.40 16.12 -9.48
N THR A 204 13.41 15.65 -8.77
CA THR A 204 14.84 15.86 -9.04
C THR A 204 15.58 14.53 -8.96
N ALA A 205 16.75 14.44 -9.58
CA ALA A 205 17.64 13.29 -9.51
C ALA A 205 18.52 13.28 -8.23
N THR A 206 18.41 14.30 -7.38
CA THR A 206 19.18 14.41 -6.14
C THR A 206 18.85 13.28 -5.18
N TRP A 207 17.59 12.84 -5.13
CA TRP A 207 17.13 11.75 -4.27
C TRP A 207 16.55 10.60 -5.08
N ALA A 208 17.12 9.41 -4.88
CA ALA A 208 16.59 8.20 -5.50
C ALA A 208 15.47 7.59 -4.64
N VAL A 209 14.44 7.06 -5.32
CA VAL A 209 13.36 6.34 -4.63
C VAL A 209 13.92 5.17 -3.83
N GLY A 210 13.47 5.04 -2.59
CA GLY A 210 13.88 4.01 -1.64
C GLY A 210 15.12 4.34 -0.81
N GLU A 211 15.91 5.36 -1.17
CA GLU A 211 17.00 5.82 -0.30
C GLU A 211 16.47 6.52 0.96
N ILE A 212 17.34 6.67 1.96
CA ILE A 212 17.01 7.39 3.20
C ILE A 212 17.72 8.74 3.16
N ALA A 213 16.96 9.80 2.89
CA ALA A 213 17.42 11.19 2.87
C ALA A 213 17.44 11.75 4.31
N ARG A 214 18.43 11.33 5.12
CA ARG A 214 18.54 11.70 6.54
C ARG A 214 18.71 13.19 6.75
N GLU A 215 19.35 13.87 5.82
CA GLU A 215 19.56 15.32 5.81
C GLU A 215 18.24 16.10 5.79
N LEU A 216 17.18 15.49 5.27
CA LEU A 216 15.84 16.07 5.23
C LEU A 216 15.05 15.87 6.52
N LEU A 217 15.49 15.03 7.45
CA LEU A 217 14.84 14.82 8.75
C LEU A 217 15.20 15.92 9.75
N GLY A 218 16.35 16.59 9.58
CA GLY A 218 16.84 17.67 10.43
C GLY A 218 16.15 19.02 10.14
N HIS A 219 16.25 19.95 11.10
CA HIS A 219 15.71 21.29 10.97
C HIS A 219 16.72 22.30 10.37
N GLU A 220 17.90 21.83 9.97
CA GLU A 220 19.05 22.68 9.59
C GLU A 220 19.04 23.11 8.11
N ALA A 221 18.32 22.42 7.24
CA ALA A 221 18.18 22.85 5.85
C ALA A 221 17.07 23.93 5.75
N ALA A 222 17.24 24.89 4.84
CA ALA A 222 16.17 25.81 4.45
C ALA A 222 15.08 25.03 3.71
N VAL A 223 14.29 24.26 4.45
CA VAL A 223 13.31 23.29 3.95
C VAL A 223 11.93 23.78 4.33
N GLU A 224 11.07 23.82 3.34
CA GLU A 224 9.64 23.91 3.56
C GLU A 224 9.06 22.49 3.63
N ARG A 225 8.23 22.22 4.64
CA ARG A 225 7.65 20.90 4.88
C ARG A 225 6.16 20.99 5.13
N ALA A 226 5.41 20.06 4.56
CA ALA A 226 4.00 19.83 4.91
C ALA A 226 3.74 18.32 5.05
N ALA A 227 2.95 17.93 6.06
CA ALA A 227 2.47 16.56 6.17
C ALA A 227 1.48 16.26 5.04
N VAL A 228 1.46 15.00 4.58
CA VAL A 228 0.38 14.48 3.74
C VAL A 228 -0.80 14.17 4.67
N PRO A 229 -1.96 14.81 4.50
CA PRO A 229 -3.06 14.70 5.47
C PRO A 229 -3.92 13.43 5.26
N ALA A 230 -3.27 12.26 5.11
CA ALA A 230 -3.90 10.96 4.96
C ALA A 230 -3.59 10.11 6.21
N PRO A 231 -4.60 9.60 6.93
CA PRO A 231 -4.39 8.88 8.19
C PRO A 231 -3.67 7.54 8.03
N GLU A 232 -3.63 7.00 6.83
CA GLU A 232 -2.98 5.71 6.52
C GLU A 232 -1.47 5.82 6.29
N VAL A 233 -0.93 7.03 6.27
CA VAL A 233 0.47 7.29 5.97
C VAL A 233 1.07 8.33 6.90
N ASP A 234 2.36 8.20 7.16
CA ASP A 234 3.15 9.15 7.93
C ASP A 234 4.19 9.80 6.99
N TRP A 235 3.69 10.49 5.97
CA TRP A 235 4.50 11.08 4.91
C TRP A 235 4.55 12.59 4.99
N SER A 236 5.64 13.15 4.47
CA SER A 236 5.81 14.59 4.31
C SER A 236 6.25 14.94 2.89
N VAL A 237 5.72 16.03 2.38
CA VAL A 237 6.29 16.75 1.25
C VAL A 237 7.36 17.69 1.78
N VAL A 238 8.55 17.65 1.19
CA VAL A 238 9.67 18.51 1.55
C VAL A 238 10.12 19.24 0.29
N ARG A 239 10.27 20.57 0.38
CA ARG A 239 10.86 21.41 -0.68
C ARG A 239 12.15 22.03 -0.18
N VAL A 240 13.20 21.90 -0.98
CA VAL A 240 14.53 22.47 -0.71
C VAL A 240 14.77 23.63 -1.65
N GLU A 241 15.23 24.77 -1.15
CA GLU A 241 15.66 25.87 -2.00
C GLU A 241 17.00 25.51 -2.68
N SER A 242 17.07 25.70 -3.99
CA SER A 242 18.19 25.27 -4.87
C SER A 242 19.59 25.77 -4.49
N SER A 243 19.71 26.63 -3.49
CA SER A 243 21.00 27.18 -3.00
C SER A 243 21.59 26.42 -1.80
N ALA A 244 20.91 25.40 -1.27
CA ALA A 244 21.32 24.70 -0.04
C ALA A 244 22.02 23.35 -0.28
N VAL A 245 22.05 22.86 -1.52
CA VAL A 245 22.71 21.59 -1.88
C VAL A 245 23.92 21.89 -2.79
N ARG A 246 25.07 22.13 -2.17
CA ARG A 246 26.40 22.04 -2.80
C ARG A 246 27.33 21.20 -1.95
#